data_71024e6faca13a1c9d43959fba98bc7b
#
_entry.id   71024e6faca13a1c9d43959fba98bc7b
#
_cell.length_a   1.000
_cell.length_b   1.000
_cell.length_c   1.000
_cell.angle_alpha   90.00
_cell.angle_beta   90.00
_cell.angle_gamma   90.00
#
_symmetry.space_group_name_H-M   'P 1'
#
loop_
_entity.id
_entity.type
_entity.pdbx_description
1 polymer ?
#
loop_
_entity_poly.entity_id
_entity_poly.type
_entity_poly.pdbx_seq_one_letter_code
_entity_poly.pdbx_strand_id
1 'polypeptide(L)'
;DIYEIHKNKYDHNILLNDIQKLDKIQHKHSLVAIQFPDTSAEKKYLVYYDERWDCKLFLNYKTVDRADEESVINKVSADLNVDKSQINCRYISSKVQEKYSESHQENRIYNHRLYEIKIQVFPEDEQKENFVVNGRHYYWMSISDMERDPNIVKKNLDVIDFVKESMHA
;
A
#
# COMPACT_ATOMS: atom_id res chain seq x y z
N ASP A 1 32.74 37.79 6.94
CA ASP A 1 32.77 38.28 5.57
C ASP A 1 31.39 38.24 4.92
N ILE A 2 30.98 39.33 4.32
CA ILE A 2 29.66 39.47 3.67
C ILE A 2 29.46 38.43 2.56
N TYR A 3 30.53 38.12 1.82
CA TYR A 3 30.47 37.11 0.74
C TYR A 3 30.18 35.71 1.30
N GLU A 4 30.81 35.32 2.39
CA GLU A 4 30.57 34.02 3.03
C GLU A 4 29.15 33.90 3.59
N ILE A 5 28.62 34.98 4.18
CA ILE A 5 27.27 35.02 4.71
C ILE A 5 26.26 34.84 3.57
N HIS A 6 26.43 35.51 2.45
CA HIS A 6 25.56 35.36 1.29
C HIS A 6 25.64 33.97 0.66
N LYS A 7 26.83 33.39 0.57
CA LYS A 7 27.02 32.04 0.07
C LYS A 7 26.33 31.02 0.97
N ASN A 8 26.47 31.13 2.28
CA ASN A 8 25.85 30.23 3.24
C ASN A 8 24.31 30.30 3.19
N LYS A 9 23.74 31.51 3.05
CA LYS A 9 22.29 31.68 2.88
C LYS A 9 21.79 31.05 1.58
N TYR A 10 22.55 31.20 0.50
CA TYR A 10 22.19 30.62 -0.78
C TYR A 10 22.20 29.09 -0.74
N ASP A 11 23.25 28.49 -0.18
CA ASP A 11 23.35 27.05 -0.02
C ASP A 11 22.25 26.48 0.87
N HIS A 12 21.90 27.19 1.95
CA HIS A 12 20.83 26.81 2.86
C HIS A 12 19.46 26.82 2.16
N ASN A 13 19.18 27.86 1.37
CA ASN A 13 17.94 27.96 0.61
C ASN A 13 17.80 26.86 -0.46
N ILE A 14 18.89 26.51 -1.13
CA ILE A 14 18.91 25.41 -2.09
C ILE A 14 18.59 24.09 -1.38
N LEU A 15 19.19 23.83 -0.23
CA LEU A 15 18.95 22.62 0.55
C LEU A 15 17.50 22.53 1.00
N LEU A 16 16.92 23.62 1.49
CA LEU A 16 15.50 23.66 1.89
C LEU A 16 14.57 23.38 0.70
N ASN A 17 14.86 23.96 -0.45
CA ASN A 17 14.07 23.73 -1.66
C ASN A 17 14.15 22.28 -2.11
N ASP A 18 15.33 21.66 -2.05
CA ASP A 18 15.51 20.25 -2.39
C ASP A 18 14.76 19.33 -1.44
N ILE A 19 14.80 19.61 -0.11
CA ILE A 19 14.05 18.86 0.89
C ILE A 19 12.54 18.99 0.65
N GLN A 20 12.03 20.19 0.42
CA GLN A 20 10.61 20.44 0.13
C GLN A 20 10.18 19.74 -1.16
N LYS A 21 11.02 19.74 -2.18
CA LYS A 21 10.76 19.08 -3.45
C LYS A 21 10.69 17.57 -3.27
N LEU A 22 11.60 16.96 -2.49
CA LEU A 22 11.59 15.55 -2.15
C LEU A 22 10.31 15.19 -1.38
N ASP A 23 9.89 15.99 -0.41
CA ASP A 23 8.67 15.76 0.35
C ASP A 23 7.42 15.83 -0.54
N LYS A 24 7.38 16.73 -1.52
CA LYS A 24 6.26 16.85 -2.45
C LYS A 24 6.13 15.66 -3.39
N ILE A 25 7.23 15.04 -3.80
CA ILE A 25 7.24 13.92 -4.74
C ILE A 25 7.24 12.57 -4.05
N GLN A 26 7.43 12.52 -2.73
CA GLN A 26 7.40 11.27 -1.97
C GLN A 26 5.97 10.88 -1.61
N HIS A 27 5.54 9.73 -2.13
CA HIS A 27 4.23 9.16 -1.83
C HIS A 27 4.42 8.02 -0.83
N LYS A 28 3.86 8.19 0.37
CA LYS A 28 3.93 7.19 1.45
C LYS A 28 2.60 6.47 1.56
N HIS A 29 2.60 5.18 1.24
CA HIS A 29 1.43 4.32 1.33
C HIS A 29 1.72 3.07 2.15
N SER A 30 0.74 2.67 2.93
CA SER A 30 0.78 1.43 3.70
C SER A 30 -0.08 0.40 3.00
N LEU A 31 0.57 -0.65 2.50
CA LEU A 31 -0.08 -1.79 1.85
C LEU A 31 -0.48 -2.81 2.92
N VAL A 32 -1.62 -3.43 2.74
CA VAL A 32 -2.16 -4.39 3.68
C VAL A 32 -2.38 -5.73 2.98
N ALA A 33 -1.65 -6.75 3.43
CA ALA A 33 -1.84 -8.13 2.98
C ALA A 33 -2.73 -8.86 3.98
N ILE A 34 -4.03 -8.95 3.65
CA ILE A 34 -5.01 -9.69 4.45
C ILE A 34 -5.14 -11.07 3.87
N GLN A 35 -4.74 -12.07 4.64
CA GLN A 35 -4.75 -13.46 4.19
C GLN A 35 -6.12 -14.10 4.46
N PHE A 36 -6.61 -14.86 3.48
CA PHE A 36 -7.80 -15.69 3.66
C PHE A 36 -7.58 -16.72 4.77
N PRO A 37 -8.53 -16.89 5.67
CA PRO A 37 -8.35 -17.73 6.87
C PRO A 37 -8.28 -19.24 6.62
N ASP A 38 -8.51 -19.68 5.40
CA ASP A 38 -8.41 -21.10 5.05
C ASP A 38 -6.95 -21.57 5.05
N THR A 39 -6.74 -22.82 5.48
CA THR A 39 -5.42 -23.46 5.54
C THR A 39 -5.04 -24.20 4.25
N SER A 40 -5.70 -23.89 3.12
CA SER A 40 -5.36 -24.49 1.82
C SER A 40 -3.91 -24.20 1.43
N ALA A 41 -3.35 -25.06 0.58
CA ALA A 41 -1.94 -24.96 0.17
C ALA A 41 -1.59 -23.65 -0.52
N GLU A 42 -2.53 -23.02 -1.20
CA GLU A 42 -2.34 -21.75 -1.89
C GLU A 42 -2.95 -20.60 -1.11
N LYS A 43 -2.07 -19.69 -0.66
CA LYS A 43 -2.50 -18.50 0.09
C LYS A 43 -3.22 -17.52 -0.82
N LYS A 44 -4.37 -17.02 -0.35
CA LYS A 44 -5.13 -15.96 -1.03
C LYS A 44 -5.11 -14.69 -0.20
N TYR A 45 -5.04 -13.57 -0.89
CA TYR A 45 -5.01 -12.25 -0.28
C TYR A 45 -6.17 -11.41 -0.76
N LEU A 46 -6.62 -10.50 0.08
CA LEU A 46 -7.73 -9.60 -0.23
C LEU A 46 -7.24 -8.45 -1.10
N VAL A 47 -7.91 -8.26 -2.22
CA VAL A 47 -7.72 -7.12 -3.10
C VAL A 47 -9.07 -6.47 -3.39
N TYR A 48 -9.06 -5.21 -3.82
CA TYR A 48 -10.27 -4.50 -4.22
C TYR A 48 -10.11 -3.93 -5.62
N TYR A 49 -11.23 -3.72 -6.32
CA TYR A 49 -11.24 -3.07 -7.62
C TYR A 49 -11.22 -1.56 -7.47
N ASP A 50 -10.21 -0.91 -8.04
CA ASP A 50 -10.10 0.54 -8.09
C ASP A 50 -10.52 1.04 -9.47
N GLU A 51 -11.62 1.79 -9.53
CA GLU A 51 -12.20 2.26 -10.79
C GLU A 51 -11.29 3.25 -11.53
N ARG A 52 -10.57 4.10 -10.79
CA ARG A 52 -9.69 5.11 -11.39
C ARG A 52 -8.52 4.48 -12.12
N TRP A 53 -8.01 3.38 -11.58
CA TRP A 53 -6.88 2.64 -12.14
C TRP A 53 -7.32 1.51 -13.06
N ASP A 54 -8.61 1.14 -13.03
CA ASP A 54 -9.13 -0.06 -13.68
C ASP A 54 -8.25 -1.27 -13.38
N CYS A 55 -8.04 -1.52 -12.11
CA CYS A 55 -7.11 -2.53 -11.62
C CYS A 55 -7.48 -2.99 -10.22
N LYS A 56 -7.27 -4.27 -9.94
CA LYS A 56 -7.38 -4.81 -8.59
C LYS A 56 -6.09 -4.51 -7.83
N LEU A 57 -6.23 -3.95 -6.64
CA LEU A 57 -5.13 -3.50 -5.79
C LEU A 57 -5.21 -4.13 -4.41
N PHE A 58 -4.07 -4.32 -3.76
CA PHE A 58 -4.07 -4.54 -2.31
C PHE A 58 -4.69 -3.35 -1.61
N LEU A 59 -5.38 -3.60 -0.49
CA LEU A 59 -5.83 -2.50 0.36
C LEU A 59 -4.62 -1.65 0.72
N ASN A 60 -4.76 -0.35 0.57
CA ASN A 60 -3.67 0.58 0.81
C ASN A 60 -4.22 1.88 1.36
N TYR A 61 -3.43 2.50 2.21
CA TYR A 61 -3.81 3.73 2.90
C TYR A 61 -2.62 4.67 2.93
N LYS A 62 -2.90 5.97 2.97
CA LYS A 62 -1.86 6.95 3.18
C LYS A 62 -1.18 6.68 4.53
N THR A 63 0.14 6.60 4.54
CA THR A 63 0.91 6.36 5.77
C THR A 63 0.74 7.52 6.75
N VAL A 64 0.47 7.20 8.01
CA VAL A 64 0.39 8.16 9.12
C VAL A 64 1.61 7.97 10.00
N ASP A 65 2.49 8.97 10.05
CA ASP A 65 3.69 8.90 10.86
C ASP A 65 3.31 8.76 12.35
N ARG A 66 4.03 7.95 13.11
CA ARG A 66 3.92 7.65 14.54
C ARG A 66 2.80 6.69 14.96
N ALA A 67 1.68 6.60 14.25
CA ALA A 67 0.55 5.75 14.63
C ALA A 67 -0.01 4.99 13.43
N ASP A 68 0.87 4.61 12.49
CA ASP A 68 0.42 4.02 11.24
C ASP A 68 -0.25 2.66 11.43
N GLU A 69 0.29 1.79 12.28
CA GLU A 69 -0.30 0.49 12.56
C GLU A 69 -1.72 0.61 13.10
N GLU A 70 -1.93 1.50 14.08
CA GLU A 70 -3.25 1.78 14.64
C GLU A 70 -4.19 2.37 13.58
N SER A 71 -3.68 3.30 12.76
CA SER A 71 -4.43 3.89 11.66
C SER A 71 -4.87 2.84 10.65
N VAL A 72 -3.99 1.91 10.30
CA VAL A 72 -4.30 0.80 9.38
C VAL A 72 -5.40 -0.09 9.97
N ILE A 73 -5.28 -0.48 11.22
CA ILE A 73 -6.30 -1.29 11.90
C ILE A 73 -7.66 -0.59 11.87
N ASN A 74 -7.70 0.69 12.21
CA ASN A 74 -8.92 1.47 12.21
C ASN A 74 -9.57 1.53 10.82
N LYS A 75 -8.78 1.74 9.79
CA LYS A 75 -9.28 1.84 8.41
C LYS A 75 -9.77 0.50 7.87
N VAL A 76 -9.04 -0.59 8.13
CA VAL A 76 -9.47 -1.93 7.75
C VAL A 76 -10.75 -2.31 8.45
N SER A 77 -10.86 -2.04 9.76
CA SER A 77 -12.07 -2.25 10.54
C SER A 77 -13.29 -1.55 9.93
N ALA A 78 -13.13 -0.29 9.56
CA ALA A 78 -14.20 0.50 8.94
C ALA A 78 -14.56 -0.02 7.54
N ASP A 79 -13.56 -0.32 6.71
CA ASP A 79 -13.78 -0.75 5.33
C ASP A 79 -14.48 -2.11 5.24
N LEU A 80 -14.13 -3.05 6.12
CA LEU A 80 -14.64 -4.42 6.08
C LEU A 80 -15.75 -4.69 7.10
N ASN A 81 -16.12 -3.73 7.92
CA ASN A 81 -17.09 -3.90 9.01
C ASN A 81 -16.69 -5.04 9.96
N VAL A 82 -15.42 -5.09 10.32
CA VAL A 82 -14.85 -6.07 11.25
C VAL A 82 -14.44 -5.37 12.53
N ASP A 83 -14.72 -5.98 13.69
CA ASP A 83 -14.31 -5.41 14.97
C ASP A 83 -12.77 -5.34 15.08
N LYS A 84 -12.27 -4.23 15.57
CA LYS A 84 -10.82 -4.02 15.76
C LYS A 84 -10.16 -5.09 16.63
N SER A 85 -10.89 -5.61 17.61
CA SER A 85 -10.40 -6.68 18.50
C SER A 85 -10.10 -7.98 17.77
N GLN A 86 -10.66 -8.17 16.59
CA GLN A 86 -10.44 -9.35 15.74
C GLN A 86 -9.25 -9.19 14.79
N ILE A 87 -8.64 -8.00 14.71
CA ILE A 87 -7.58 -7.68 13.76
C ILE A 87 -6.22 -7.74 14.43
N ASN A 88 -5.35 -8.61 13.93
CA ASN A 88 -3.93 -8.64 14.26
C ASN A 88 -3.14 -8.05 13.11
N CYS A 89 -2.36 -7.01 13.39
CA CYS A 89 -1.57 -6.30 12.39
C CYS A 89 -0.08 -6.40 12.74
N ARG A 90 0.73 -6.77 11.75
CA ARG A 90 2.17 -6.92 11.93
C ARG A 90 2.91 -6.23 10.79
N TYR A 91 3.86 -5.35 11.12
CA TYR A 91 4.76 -4.76 10.13
C TYR A 91 5.69 -5.83 9.55
N ILE A 92 5.83 -5.85 8.24
CA ILE A 92 6.66 -6.82 7.53
C ILE A 92 7.94 -6.15 6.99
N SER A 93 7.78 -5.18 6.09
CA SER A 93 8.91 -4.54 5.42
C SER A 93 8.51 -3.22 4.77
N SER A 94 9.52 -2.48 4.29
CA SER A 94 9.31 -1.26 3.51
C SER A 94 10.14 -1.30 2.25
N LYS A 95 9.66 -0.62 1.22
CA LYS A 95 10.38 -0.44 -0.04
C LYS A 95 10.23 0.99 -0.53
N VAL A 96 11.35 1.59 -0.88
CA VAL A 96 11.38 2.90 -1.53
C VAL A 96 11.69 2.68 -3.01
N GLN A 97 10.90 3.26 -3.88
CA GLN A 97 11.03 3.08 -5.31
C GLN A 97 10.81 4.40 -6.04
N GLU A 98 11.68 4.69 -6.99
CA GLU A 98 11.51 5.82 -7.90
C GLU A 98 10.84 5.32 -9.18
N LYS A 99 9.75 6.01 -9.58
CA LYS A 99 9.00 5.70 -10.79
C LYS A 99 8.72 6.97 -11.57
N TYR A 100 8.80 6.88 -12.91
CA TYR A 100 8.34 7.94 -13.77
C TYR A 100 6.80 7.96 -13.81
N SER A 101 6.22 9.14 -13.54
CA SER A 101 4.78 9.36 -13.63
C SER A 101 4.44 10.03 -14.95
N GLU A 102 3.75 9.31 -15.84
CA GLU A 102 3.33 9.84 -17.13
C GLU A 102 2.34 11.01 -16.99
N SER A 103 1.42 10.92 -16.03
CA SER A 103 0.41 11.95 -15.79
C SER A 103 1.00 13.27 -15.30
N HIS A 104 2.15 13.23 -14.60
CA HIS A 104 2.80 14.41 -14.04
C HIS A 104 4.11 14.75 -14.76
N GLN A 105 4.54 13.92 -15.72
CA GLN A 105 5.78 14.08 -16.51
C GLN A 105 7.02 14.30 -15.62
N GLU A 106 7.10 13.55 -14.51
CA GLU A 106 8.20 13.64 -13.54
C GLU A 106 8.46 12.30 -12.87
N ASN A 107 9.66 12.11 -12.36
CA ASN A 107 9.98 10.97 -11.49
C ASN A 107 9.38 11.20 -10.11
N ARG A 108 8.76 10.18 -9.54
CA ARG A 108 8.19 10.22 -8.21
C ARG A 108 8.78 9.13 -7.34
N ILE A 109 8.95 9.45 -6.06
CA ILE A 109 9.43 8.51 -5.06
C ILE A 109 8.23 7.93 -4.32
N TYR A 110 8.11 6.60 -4.35
CA TYR A 110 7.09 5.87 -3.61
C TYR A 110 7.74 5.13 -2.46
N ASN A 111 7.21 5.34 -1.27
CA ASN A 111 7.60 4.62 -0.06
C ASN A 111 6.43 3.75 0.37
N HIS A 112 6.58 2.45 0.22
CA HIS A 112 5.55 1.48 0.59
C HIS A 112 5.96 0.76 1.87
N ARG A 113 5.08 0.80 2.87
CA ARG A 113 5.14 -0.08 4.04
C ARG A 113 4.21 -1.24 3.82
N LEU A 114 4.63 -2.43 4.22
CA LEU A 114 3.79 -3.62 4.13
C LEU A 114 3.43 -4.12 5.51
N TYR A 115 2.14 -4.30 5.75
CA TYR A 115 1.58 -4.91 6.95
C TYR A 115 0.87 -6.21 6.58
N GLU A 116 1.08 -7.24 7.40
CA GLU A 116 0.26 -8.45 7.36
C GLU A 116 -0.89 -8.28 8.33
N ILE A 117 -2.10 -8.57 7.88
CA ILE A 117 -3.28 -8.58 8.74
C ILE A 117 -3.89 -9.97 8.74
N LYS A 118 -4.15 -10.46 9.97
CA LYS A 118 -4.93 -11.66 10.22
C LYS A 118 -6.19 -11.25 10.96
N ILE A 119 -7.33 -11.70 10.48
CA ILE A 119 -8.63 -11.45 11.09
C ILE A 119 -9.14 -12.77 11.63
N GLN A 120 -9.41 -12.82 12.96
CA GLN A 120 -9.79 -14.05 13.63
C GLN A 120 -11.16 -14.55 13.19
N VAL A 121 -12.11 -13.64 13.07
CA VAL A 121 -13.49 -13.96 12.66
C VAL A 121 -13.87 -13.08 11.48
N PHE A 122 -13.95 -13.69 10.30
CA PHE A 122 -14.44 -13.03 9.09
C PHE A 122 -15.95 -13.24 8.97
N PRO A 123 -16.71 -12.20 8.60
CA PRO A 123 -18.11 -12.38 8.22
C PRO A 123 -18.24 -13.39 7.09
N GLU A 124 -19.27 -14.24 7.15
CA GLU A 124 -19.47 -15.28 6.12
C GLU A 124 -19.58 -14.69 4.71
N ASP A 125 -20.25 -13.54 4.58
CA ASP A 125 -20.41 -12.87 3.29
C ASP A 125 -19.08 -12.40 2.68
N GLU A 126 -18.06 -12.18 3.50
CA GLU A 126 -16.73 -11.76 3.08
C GLU A 126 -15.76 -12.94 2.86
N GLN A 127 -16.22 -14.16 3.05
CA GLN A 127 -15.44 -15.39 2.78
C GLN A 127 -15.70 -15.96 1.38
N LYS A 128 -16.57 -15.35 0.60
CA LYS A 128 -16.84 -15.72 -0.78
C LYS A 128 -15.69 -15.24 -1.68
N GLU A 129 -15.51 -15.88 -2.83
CA GLU A 129 -14.48 -15.53 -3.80
C GLU A 129 -14.45 -14.04 -4.12
N ASN A 130 -15.62 -13.40 -4.20
CA ASN A 130 -15.77 -11.96 -4.31
C ASN A 130 -16.98 -11.50 -3.55
N PHE A 131 -16.98 -10.25 -3.10
CA PHE A 131 -18.06 -9.65 -2.32
C PHE A 131 -17.99 -8.13 -2.39
N VAL A 132 -19.09 -7.49 -1.95
CA VAL A 132 -19.18 -6.02 -1.91
C VAL A 132 -19.42 -5.57 -0.47
N VAL A 133 -18.64 -4.61 -0.01
CA VAL A 133 -18.83 -3.95 1.29
C VAL A 133 -18.69 -2.44 1.08
N ASN A 134 -19.67 -1.69 1.58
CA ASN A 134 -19.67 -0.22 1.48
C ASN A 134 -19.47 0.28 0.04
N GLY A 135 -20.07 -0.42 -0.94
CA GLY A 135 -20.01 -0.05 -2.35
C GLY A 135 -18.69 -0.39 -3.05
N ARG A 136 -17.74 -0.99 -2.36
CA ARG A 136 -16.46 -1.41 -2.93
C ARG A 136 -16.48 -2.91 -3.17
N HIS A 137 -15.96 -3.34 -4.34
CA HIS A 137 -15.89 -4.74 -4.71
C HIS A 137 -14.55 -5.34 -4.33
N TYR A 138 -14.57 -6.45 -3.58
CA TYR A 138 -13.39 -7.16 -3.09
C TYR A 138 -13.29 -8.54 -3.71
N TYR A 139 -12.05 -9.03 -3.81
CA TYR A 139 -11.73 -10.35 -4.36
C TYR A 139 -10.67 -11.03 -3.51
N TRP A 140 -10.78 -12.34 -3.35
CA TRP A 140 -9.71 -13.16 -2.80
C TRP A 140 -8.90 -13.74 -3.96
N MET A 141 -7.61 -13.41 -4.03
CA MET A 141 -6.75 -13.85 -5.11
C MET A 141 -5.43 -14.36 -4.56
N SER A 142 -4.92 -15.46 -5.15
CA SER A 142 -3.54 -15.89 -4.94
C SER A 142 -2.58 -14.97 -5.70
N ILE A 143 -1.30 -14.99 -5.35
CA ILE A 143 -0.27 -14.27 -6.12
C ILE A 143 -0.25 -14.78 -7.57
N SER A 144 -0.39 -16.08 -7.77
CA SER A 144 -0.47 -16.68 -9.13
C SER A 144 -1.63 -16.10 -9.94
N ASP A 145 -2.80 -15.92 -9.32
CA ASP A 145 -3.96 -15.30 -9.97
C ASP A 145 -3.67 -13.86 -10.38
N MET A 146 -3.00 -13.10 -9.48
CA MET A 146 -2.63 -11.72 -9.74
C MET A 146 -1.65 -11.61 -10.91
N GLU A 147 -0.67 -12.53 -10.97
CA GLU A 147 0.32 -12.56 -12.05
C GLU A 147 -0.27 -12.93 -13.42
N ARG A 148 -1.47 -13.48 -13.45
CA ARG A 148 -2.23 -13.78 -14.67
C ARG A 148 -3.25 -12.72 -15.06
N ASP A 149 -3.47 -11.73 -14.22
CA ASP A 149 -4.38 -10.63 -14.50
C ASP A 149 -3.67 -9.57 -15.35
N PRO A 150 -4.12 -9.32 -16.60
CA PRO A 150 -3.42 -8.40 -17.52
C PRO A 150 -3.31 -6.98 -17.00
N ASN A 151 -4.33 -6.48 -16.30
CA ASN A 151 -4.31 -5.12 -15.76
C ASN A 151 -3.34 -4.99 -14.59
N ILE A 152 -3.30 -5.99 -13.71
CA ILE A 152 -2.35 -6.03 -12.59
C ILE A 152 -0.93 -6.08 -13.13
N VAL A 153 -0.65 -6.97 -14.08
CA VAL A 153 0.69 -7.11 -14.68
C VAL A 153 1.14 -5.81 -15.33
N LYS A 154 0.23 -5.14 -16.04
CA LYS A 154 0.54 -3.88 -16.73
C LYS A 154 0.79 -2.72 -15.76
N LYS A 155 0.01 -2.65 -14.68
CA LYS A 155 -0.08 -1.43 -13.86
C LYS A 155 0.53 -1.55 -12.46
N ASN A 156 0.64 -2.77 -11.91
CA ASN A 156 0.96 -2.96 -10.49
C ASN A 156 1.88 -4.14 -10.19
N LEU A 157 2.58 -4.67 -11.19
CA LEU A 157 3.42 -5.86 -11.02
C LEU A 157 4.53 -5.65 -9.98
N ASP A 158 5.08 -4.46 -9.91
CA ASP A 158 6.12 -4.12 -8.94
C ASP A 158 5.66 -4.24 -7.49
N VAL A 159 4.40 -3.87 -7.21
CA VAL A 159 3.80 -4.03 -5.88
C VAL A 159 3.55 -5.51 -5.59
N ILE A 160 3.06 -6.26 -6.57
CA ILE A 160 2.86 -7.72 -6.43
C ILE A 160 4.19 -8.41 -6.12
N ASP A 161 5.24 -8.08 -6.83
CA ASP A 161 6.58 -8.64 -6.61
C ASP A 161 7.11 -8.30 -5.22
N PHE A 162 6.90 -7.06 -4.76
CA PHE A 162 7.27 -6.65 -3.42
C PHE A 162 6.55 -7.47 -2.34
N VAL A 163 5.24 -7.65 -2.47
CA VAL A 163 4.46 -8.46 -1.52
C VAL A 163 4.91 -9.92 -1.57
N LYS A 164 5.09 -10.47 -2.76
CA LYS A 164 5.55 -11.85 -2.96
C LYS A 164 6.89 -12.11 -2.27
N GLU A 165 7.86 -11.26 -2.49
CA GLU A 165 9.19 -11.36 -1.87
C GLU A 165 9.12 -11.21 -0.35
N SER A 166 8.36 -10.22 0.13
CA SER A 166 8.28 -9.90 1.55
C SER A 166 7.52 -10.95 2.36
N MET A 167 6.52 -11.59 1.77
CA MET A 167 5.69 -12.61 2.41
C MET A 167 6.19 -14.03 2.13
N HIS A 168 7.23 -14.19 1.33
CA HIS A 168 7.72 -15.49 0.87
C HIS A 168 6.61 -16.33 0.22
N ALA A 169 5.79 -15.66 -0.57
CA ALA A 169 4.62 -16.27 -1.20
C ALA A 169 4.90 -16.77 -2.62
#